data_83b0e57426f47a94526700b743822d17
#
_entry.id   83b0e57426f47a94526700b743822d17
#
_cell.length_a   1.000
_cell.length_b   1.000
_cell.length_c   1.000
_cell.angle_alpha   90.00
_cell.angle_beta   90.00
_cell.angle_gamma   90.00
#
_symmetry.space_group_name_H-M   'P 1'
#
loop_
_entity.id
_entity.type
_entity.pdbx_description
1 polymer ?
#
loop_
_entity_poly.entity_id
_entity_poly.type
_entity_poly.pdbx_seq_one_letter_code
_entity_poly.pdbx_strand_id
1 'polypeptide(L)'
;MTKSNRREFLNRSGKYILGAGLATAVSAIISGCKTMEAVTKIGTSLAVSQGLIDESQAESISKGASAVARSFQDITPEQEYYIGRTVGAMITAKYRPYDNPQANMFLNVLGQVLAQASELPETFGGYHFLILGSDEINAFAAPGGLIFVTRGMLRCCEHEDAVAAVLAHEIGHVQLKHGLQAIEKSRVTSAVTTLAIEGGKSFDRKNVVELTRTFENSISDITAALINNGYSRAFEREADKAAVKILKNVGYDPNGLVDMLNVMKGRLKPGRLDFARTHPPPAIRIAALRKHIGRYSGVKTSGPRQPRFMAVFQNI
;
A
#
# COMPACT_ATOMS: atom_id res chain seq x y z
N MET A 1 17.36 34.47 39.50
CA MET A 1 16.52 33.39 38.94
C MET A 1 16.17 32.44 40.09
N THR A 2 14.93 32.41 40.48
CA THR A 2 14.42 31.64 41.61
C THR A 2 14.32 30.14 41.28
N LYS A 3 14.51 29.27 42.29
CA LYS A 3 14.49 27.79 42.15
C LYS A 3 13.20 27.24 41.48
N SER A 4 12.11 28.00 41.44
CA SER A 4 10.85 27.68 40.79
C SER A 4 10.98 27.63 39.27
N ASN A 5 11.65 28.58 38.62
CA ASN A 5 11.76 28.66 37.16
C ASN A 5 12.60 27.53 36.56
N ARG A 6 13.51 26.92 37.31
CA ARG A 6 14.36 25.81 36.82
C ARG A 6 13.61 24.50 36.75
N ARG A 7 12.67 24.23 37.66
CA ARG A 7 11.80 23.03 37.66
C ARG A 7 10.76 23.10 36.54
N GLU A 8 10.21 24.28 36.29
CA GLU A 8 9.21 24.47 35.22
C GLU A 8 9.85 24.39 33.82
N PHE A 9 11.07 24.89 33.67
CA PHE A 9 11.84 24.77 32.42
C PHE A 9 12.23 23.32 32.13
N LEU A 10 12.65 22.54 33.12
CA LEU A 10 12.99 21.13 32.96
C LEU A 10 11.75 20.27 32.65
N ASN A 11 10.58 20.57 33.25
CA ASN A 11 9.33 19.88 32.95
C ASN A 11 8.79 20.20 31.55
N ARG A 12 8.97 21.43 31.05
CA ARG A 12 8.60 21.80 29.67
C ARG A 12 9.57 21.18 28.65
N SER A 13 10.87 21.25 28.90
CA SER A 13 11.86 20.64 28.01
C SER A 13 11.74 19.11 27.94
N GLY A 14 11.39 18.44 29.05
CA GLY A 14 11.14 17.00 29.05
C GLY A 14 9.96 16.58 28.14
N LYS A 15 8.88 17.37 28.09
CA LYS A 15 7.73 17.07 27.22
C LYS A 15 8.05 17.24 25.72
N TYR A 16 8.93 18.17 25.36
CA TYR A 16 9.36 18.36 23.97
C TYR A 16 10.38 17.30 23.53
N ILE A 17 11.23 16.82 24.44
CA ILE A 17 12.19 15.74 24.16
C ILE A 17 11.47 14.40 24.00
N LEU A 18 10.41 14.14 24.79
CA LEU A 18 9.57 12.94 24.60
C LEU A 18 8.82 12.97 23.26
N GLY A 19 8.29 14.10 22.86
CA GLY A 19 7.62 14.25 21.56
C GLY A 19 8.57 14.08 20.38
N ALA A 20 9.78 14.61 20.47
CA ALA A 20 10.81 14.46 19.44
C ALA A 20 11.41 13.04 19.39
N GLY A 21 11.61 12.39 20.55
CA GLY A 21 12.09 11.01 20.65
C GLY A 21 11.10 9.99 20.11
N LEU A 22 9.79 10.16 20.36
CA LEU A 22 8.73 9.33 19.80
C LEU A 22 8.59 9.55 18.29
N ALA A 23 8.70 10.78 17.81
CA ALA A 23 8.63 11.10 16.38
C ALA A 23 9.80 10.50 15.58
N THR A 24 11.02 10.52 16.12
CA THR A 24 12.20 9.86 15.51
C THR A 24 12.13 8.33 15.60
N ALA A 25 11.59 7.76 16.68
CA ALA A 25 11.35 6.33 16.80
C ALA A 25 10.32 5.84 15.76
N VAL A 26 9.24 6.58 15.56
CA VAL A 26 8.21 6.26 14.54
C VAL A 26 8.79 6.35 13.13
N SER A 27 9.71 7.27 12.85
CA SER A 27 10.37 7.36 11.53
C SER A 27 11.33 6.20 11.25
N ALA A 28 11.95 5.59 12.27
CA ALA A 28 12.85 4.45 12.13
C ALA A 28 12.13 3.10 11.91
N ILE A 29 10.83 3.00 12.28
CA ILE A 29 9.98 1.80 12.08
C ILE A 29 9.74 1.51 10.59
N ILE A 30 10.08 2.44 9.69
CA ILE A 30 9.86 2.35 8.24
C ILE A 30 10.80 1.34 7.54
N SER A 31 11.80 0.77 8.22
CA SER A 31 12.90 0.01 7.59
C SER A 31 12.97 -1.50 7.95
N GLY A 32 11.90 -2.12 8.48
CA GLY A 32 11.85 -3.57 8.69
C GLY A 32 11.88 -4.01 10.17
N CYS A 33 11.41 -5.25 10.43
CA CYS A 33 11.15 -5.79 11.78
C CYS A 33 12.36 -5.85 12.72
N LYS A 34 13.59 -6.00 12.22
CA LYS A 34 14.82 -5.94 13.03
C LYS A 34 15.04 -4.56 13.67
N THR A 35 14.51 -3.53 13.04
CA THR A 35 14.59 -2.14 13.53
C THR A 35 13.61 -1.89 14.68
N MET A 36 12.49 -2.60 14.73
CA MET A 36 11.47 -2.42 15.77
C MET A 36 11.94 -2.90 17.14
N GLU A 37 12.61 -4.05 17.23
CA GLU A 37 13.24 -4.51 18.48
C GLU A 37 14.32 -3.53 18.97
N ALA A 38 15.15 -3.03 18.07
CA ALA A 38 16.18 -2.06 18.41
C ALA A 38 15.59 -0.72 18.87
N VAL A 39 14.55 -0.21 18.19
CA VAL A 39 13.90 1.05 18.55
C VAL A 39 13.14 0.93 19.87
N THR A 40 12.45 -0.19 20.10
CA THR A 40 11.75 -0.44 21.38
C THR A 40 12.75 -0.53 22.53
N LYS A 41 13.86 -1.25 22.37
CA LYS A 41 14.93 -1.35 23.39
C LYS A 41 15.54 0.01 23.70
N ILE A 42 15.87 0.82 22.69
CA ILE A 42 16.42 2.17 22.87
C ILE A 42 15.39 3.07 23.57
N GLY A 43 14.14 3.04 23.13
CA GLY A 43 13.06 3.85 23.71
C GLY A 43 12.77 3.49 25.17
N THR A 44 12.70 2.21 25.50
CA THR A 44 12.47 1.74 26.88
C THR A 44 13.68 2.02 27.77
N SER A 45 14.92 1.80 27.30
CA SER A 45 16.14 2.13 28.07
C SER A 45 16.23 3.63 28.37
N LEU A 46 15.84 4.49 27.42
CA LEU A 46 15.81 5.93 27.64
C LEU A 46 14.73 6.33 28.66
N ALA A 47 13.56 5.70 28.60
CA ALA A 47 12.47 5.94 29.54
C ALA A 47 12.82 5.48 30.97
N VAL A 48 13.52 4.35 31.12
CA VAL A 48 14.05 3.88 32.42
C VAL A 48 15.11 4.86 32.95
N SER A 49 16.08 5.27 32.12
CA SER A 49 17.14 6.20 32.55
C SER A 49 16.62 7.57 32.97
N GLN A 50 15.43 7.94 32.51
CA GLN A 50 14.74 9.19 32.89
C GLN A 50 13.74 9.00 34.05
N GLY A 51 13.62 7.78 34.59
CA GLY A 51 12.69 7.48 35.69
C GLY A 51 11.22 7.55 35.33
N LEU A 52 10.88 7.44 34.03
CA LEU A 52 9.52 7.50 33.51
C LEU A 52 8.79 6.15 33.61
N ILE A 53 9.55 5.05 33.55
CA ILE A 53 9.12 3.67 33.74
C ILE A 53 10.17 2.93 34.53
N ASP A 54 9.78 1.84 35.23
CA ASP A 54 10.73 0.94 35.87
C ASP A 54 11.22 -0.16 34.90
N GLU A 55 12.24 -0.93 35.32
CA GLU A 55 12.83 -1.99 34.48
C GLU A 55 11.83 -3.09 34.14
N SER A 56 10.90 -3.42 35.05
CA SER A 56 9.88 -4.44 34.87
C SER A 56 8.83 -4.00 33.83
N GLN A 57 8.49 -2.71 33.83
CA GLN A 57 7.62 -2.10 32.83
C GLN A 57 8.32 -2.05 31.46
N ALA A 58 9.61 -1.70 31.44
CA ALA A 58 10.41 -1.70 30.20
C ALA A 58 10.51 -3.09 29.58
N GLU A 59 10.71 -4.12 30.40
CA GLU A 59 10.76 -5.52 29.95
C GLU A 59 9.40 -6.00 29.42
N SER A 60 8.31 -5.64 30.10
CA SER A 60 6.94 -5.96 29.67
C SER A 60 6.59 -5.30 28.34
N ILE A 61 6.92 -4.03 28.15
CA ILE A 61 6.76 -3.29 26.90
C ILE A 61 7.60 -3.93 25.79
N SER A 62 8.85 -4.28 26.07
CA SER A 62 9.74 -4.92 25.11
C SER A 62 9.26 -6.31 24.69
N LYS A 63 8.78 -7.13 25.64
CA LYS A 63 8.18 -8.45 25.37
C LYS A 63 6.88 -8.32 24.57
N GLY A 64 6.01 -7.38 24.94
CA GLY A 64 4.78 -7.10 24.21
C GLY A 64 5.06 -6.65 22.78
N ALA A 65 5.96 -5.69 22.57
CA ALA A 65 6.35 -5.22 21.25
C ALA A 65 7.01 -6.33 20.41
N SER A 66 7.85 -7.18 21.01
CA SER A 66 8.46 -8.32 20.34
C SER A 66 7.45 -9.43 20.00
N ALA A 67 6.45 -9.68 20.86
CA ALA A 67 5.37 -10.62 20.57
C ALA A 67 4.48 -10.12 19.44
N VAL A 68 4.15 -8.83 19.43
CA VAL A 68 3.43 -8.15 18.34
C VAL A 68 4.24 -8.23 17.05
N ALA A 69 5.55 -7.90 17.07
CA ALA A 69 6.42 -7.99 15.91
C ALA A 69 6.49 -9.41 15.32
N ARG A 70 6.60 -10.43 16.18
CA ARG A 70 6.64 -11.84 15.73
C ARG A 70 5.31 -12.32 15.16
N SER A 71 4.19 -11.88 15.68
CA SER A 71 2.86 -12.25 15.15
C SER A 71 2.61 -11.69 13.74
N PHE A 72 3.47 -10.78 13.24
CA PHE A 72 3.39 -10.18 11.90
C PHE A 72 4.46 -10.70 10.92
N GLN A 73 5.45 -11.46 11.40
CA GLN A 73 6.53 -11.95 10.55
C GLN A 73 6.11 -13.06 9.58
N ASP A 74 4.96 -13.71 9.79
CA ASP A 74 4.61 -14.94 9.08
C ASP A 74 3.16 -14.94 8.56
N ILE A 75 2.76 -13.90 7.81
CA ILE A 75 1.51 -14.02 7.04
C ILE A 75 1.76 -15.04 5.92
N THR A 76 1.14 -16.22 6.06
CA THR A 76 1.23 -17.27 5.06
C THR A 76 0.54 -16.84 3.75
N PRO A 77 0.91 -17.41 2.60
CA PRO A 77 0.23 -17.13 1.32
C PRO A 77 -1.29 -17.36 1.39
N GLU A 78 -1.73 -18.33 2.17
CA GLU A 78 -3.15 -18.60 2.42
C GLU A 78 -3.83 -17.48 3.22
N GLN A 79 -3.19 -17.01 4.29
CA GLN A 79 -3.68 -15.88 5.08
C GLN A 79 -3.73 -14.59 4.26
N GLU A 80 -2.70 -14.35 3.43
CA GLU A 80 -2.67 -13.24 2.48
C GLU A 80 -3.87 -13.27 1.55
N TYR A 81 -4.22 -14.44 1.01
CA TYR A 81 -5.37 -14.64 0.15
C TYR A 81 -6.69 -14.29 0.86
N TYR A 82 -6.91 -14.75 2.10
CA TYR A 82 -8.13 -14.44 2.85
C TYR A 82 -8.23 -12.96 3.23
N ILE A 83 -7.11 -12.32 3.56
CA ILE A 83 -7.04 -10.86 3.74
C ILE A 83 -7.45 -10.16 2.44
N GLY A 84 -6.89 -10.58 1.32
CA GLY A 84 -7.21 -10.02 0.01
C GLY A 84 -8.68 -10.18 -0.37
N ARG A 85 -9.29 -11.32 -0.05
CA ARG A 85 -10.74 -11.53 -0.25
C ARG A 85 -11.59 -10.55 0.55
N THR A 86 -11.20 -10.27 1.79
CA THR A 86 -11.89 -9.29 2.63
C THR A 86 -11.77 -7.89 2.02
N VAL A 87 -10.57 -7.49 1.59
CA VAL A 87 -10.33 -6.23 0.87
C VAL A 87 -11.15 -6.18 -0.42
N GLY A 88 -11.15 -7.25 -1.21
CA GLY A 88 -11.91 -7.37 -2.45
C GLY A 88 -13.43 -7.25 -2.23
N ALA A 89 -13.94 -7.85 -1.16
CA ALA A 89 -15.36 -7.74 -0.79
C ALA A 89 -15.73 -6.30 -0.45
N MET A 90 -14.88 -5.56 0.27
CA MET A 90 -15.10 -4.14 0.57
C MET A 90 -15.05 -3.26 -0.69
N ILE A 91 -14.12 -3.55 -1.62
CA ILE A 91 -14.05 -2.85 -2.91
C ILE A 91 -15.33 -3.10 -3.72
N THR A 92 -15.78 -4.35 -3.85
CA THR A 92 -16.98 -4.71 -4.64
C THR A 92 -18.29 -4.29 -3.97
N ALA A 93 -18.31 -4.10 -2.66
CA ALA A 93 -19.43 -3.48 -1.96
C ALA A 93 -19.58 -1.98 -2.30
N LYS A 94 -18.45 -1.28 -2.50
CA LYS A 94 -18.45 0.15 -2.90
C LYS A 94 -18.63 0.33 -4.41
N TYR A 95 -17.99 -0.51 -5.20
CA TYR A 95 -17.96 -0.44 -6.66
C TYR A 95 -18.53 -1.72 -7.25
N ARG A 96 -19.69 -1.66 -7.90
CA ARG A 96 -20.29 -2.84 -8.52
C ARG A 96 -19.42 -3.36 -9.67
N PRO A 97 -19.32 -4.69 -9.85
CA PRO A 97 -18.72 -5.28 -11.04
C PRO A 97 -19.38 -4.73 -12.32
N TYR A 98 -18.59 -4.51 -13.35
CA TYR A 98 -19.09 -4.14 -14.68
C TYR A 98 -19.46 -5.40 -15.46
N ASP A 99 -20.72 -5.48 -15.84
CA ASP A 99 -21.25 -6.63 -16.58
C ASP A 99 -20.89 -6.54 -18.08
N ASN A 100 -19.66 -6.90 -18.38
CA ASN A 100 -19.17 -7.07 -19.75
C ASN A 100 -18.20 -8.27 -19.77
N PRO A 101 -18.71 -9.48 -20.05
CA PRO A 101 -17.92 -10.72 -20.04
C PRO A 101 -16.72 -10.68 -20.99
N GLN A 102 -16.87 -10.09 -22.17
CA GLN A 102 -15.80 -9.99 -23.18
C GLN A 102 -14.65 -9.11 -22.67
N ALA A 103 -14.96 -7.95 -22.10
CA ALA A 103 -13.95 -7.05 -21.55
C ALA A 103 -13.26 -7.65 -20.32
N ASN A 104 -14.02 -8.29 -19.43
CA ASN A 104 -13.46 -8.98 -18.27
C ASN A 104 -12.57 -10.17 -18.69
N MET A 105 -12.97 -10.95 -19.71
CA MET A 105 -12.14 -12.04 -20.24
C MET A 105 -10.82 -11.48 -20.80
N PHE A 106 -10.89 -10.43 -21.63
CA PHE A 106 -9.70 -9.79 -22.19
C PHE A 106 -8.75 -9.30 -21.09
N LEU A 107 -9.28 -8.62 -20.06
CA LEU A 107 -8.51 -8.12 -18.94
C LEU A 107 -7.81 -9.26 -18.18
N ASN A 108 -8.51 -10.37 -17.96
CA ASN A 108 -7.93 -11.53 -17.28
C ASN A 108 -6.84 -12.21 -18.13
N VAL A 109 -7.07 -12.43 -19.43
CA VAL A 109 -6.04 -13.01 -20.32
C VAL A 109 -4.79 -12.15 -20.36
N LEU A 110 -4.94 -10.83 -20.55
CA LEU A 110 -3.82 -9.90 -20.56
C LEU A 110 -3.10 -9.86 -19.20
N GLY A 111 -3.87 -9.79 -18.13
CA GLY A 111 -3.34 -9.76 -16.76
C GLY A 111 -2.57 -11.03 -16.39
N GLN A 112 -3.05 -12.21 -16.79
CA GLN A 112 -2.32 -13.47 -16.56
C GLN A 112 -0.97 -13.49 -17.29
N VAL A 113 -0.91 -13.03 -18.55
CA VAL A 113 0.36 -12.93 -19.31
C VAL A 113 1.35 -12.00 -18.58
N LEU A 114 0.87 -10.87 -18.07
CA LEU A 114 1.71 -9.93 -17.31
C LEU A 114 2.15 -10.50 -15.96
N ALA A 115 1.27 -11.20 -15.26
CA ALA A 115 1.57 -11.82 -13.97
C ALA A 115 2.67 -12.87 -14.11
N GLN A 116 2.62 -13.71 -15.17
CA GLN A 116 3.65 -14.72 -15.45
C GLN A 116 5.03 -14.10 -15.69
N ALA A 117 5.12 -12.84 -16.09
CA ALA A 117 6.37 -12.11 -16.30
C ALA A 117 6.83 -11.30 -15.07
N SER A 118 6.07 -11.33 -13.99
CA SER A 118 6.39 -10.68 -12.71
C SER A 118 7.36 -11.51 -11.86
N GLU A 119 7.86 -10.91 -10.77
CA GLU A 119 8.71 -11.64 -9.81
C GLU A 119 7.88 -12.53 -8.86
N LEU A 120 6.55 -12.45 -8.90
CA LEU A 120 5.61 -13.33 -8.19
C LEU A 120 4.57 -13.82 -9.20
N PRO A 121 4.91 -14.78 -10.08
CA PRO A 121 4.02 -15.23 -11.16
C PRO A 121 2.77 -15.94 -10.65
N GLU A 122 2.82 -16.51 -9.46
CA GLU A 122 1.73 -17.25 -8.84
C GLU A 122 1.45 -16.77 -7.42
N THR A 123 0.19 -16.68 -7.05
CA THR A 123 -0.27 -16.45 -5.67
C THR A 123 -1.08 -17.65 -5.21
N PHE A 124 -1.36 -17.79 -3.92
CA PHE A 124 -2.12 -18.93 -3.38
C PHE A 124 -3.48 -19.12 -4.07
N GLY A 125 -4.19 -18.03 -4.35
CA GLY A 125 -5.50 -18.07 -5.04
C GLY A 125 -5.42 -17.76 -6.53
N GLY A 126 -4.23 -17.52 -7.10
CA GLY A 126 -4.04 -17.03 -8.46
C GLY A 126 -4.34 -15.52 -8.60
N TYR A 127 -3.97 -14.98 -9.76
CA TYR A 127 -4.34 -13.61 -10.12
C TYR A 127 -5.73 -13.55 -10.74
N HIS A 128 -6.55 -12.60 -10.31
CA HIS A 128 -7.89 -12.36 -10.84
C HIS A 128 -8.10 -10.88 -11.11
N PHE A 129 -8.67 -10.56 -12.25
CA PHE A 129 -8.87 -9.19 -12.71
C PHE A 129 -10.36 -8.94 -12.96
N LEU A 130 -10.89 -7.82 -12.43
CA LEU A 130 -12.29 -7.47 -12.54
C LEU A 130 -12.44 -5.99 -12.88
N ILE A 131 -13.30 -5.70 -13.86
CA ILE A 131 -13.70 -4.34 -14.20
C ILE A 131 -14.82 -3.89 -13.25
N LEU A 132 -14.67 -2.70 -12.69
CA LEU A 132 -15.67 -2.05 -11.85
C LEU A 132 -16.49 -1.02 -12.64
N GLY A 133 -17.81 -1.04 -12.44
CA GLY A 133 -18.78 -0.17 -13.12
C GLY A 133 -18.78 1.27 -12.59
N SER A 134 -17.62 1.87 -12.41
CA SER A 134 -17.46 3.25 -11.90
C SER A 134 -16.76 4.13 -12.94
N ASP A 135 -17.19 5.40 -13.03
CA ASP A 135 -16.54 6.41 -13.87
C ASP A 135 -15.40 7.16 -13.14
N GLU A 136 -15.17 6.84 -11.86
CA GLU A 136 -13.95 7.28 -11.14
C GLU A 136 -12.72 6.70 -11.84
N ILE A 137 -11.65 7.50 -11.97
CA ILE A 137 -10.37 7.02 -12.50
C ILE A 137 -9.62 6.37 -11.36
N ASN A 138 -9.65 5.03 -11.29
CA ASN A 138 -8.94 4.29 -10.23
C ASN A 138 -8.67 2.83 -10.61
N ALA A 139 -7.67 2.23 -9.93
CA ALA A 139 -7.41 0.80 -9.90
C ALA A 139 -6.99 0.39 -8.49
N PHE A 140 -7.08 -0.89 -8.16
CA PHE A 140 -6.79 -1.40 -6.82
C PHE A 140 -6.14 -2.77 -6.91
N ALA A 141 -5.05 -2.96 -6.19
CA ALA A 141 -4.41 -4.25 -5.94
C ALA A 141 -4.67 -4.68 -4.50
N ALA A 142 -5.50 -5.71 -4.31
CA ALA A 142 -5.66 -6.35 -3.02
C ALA A 142 -4.58 -7.43 -2.83
N PRO A 143 -4.16 -7.73 -1.58
CA PRO A 143 -3.26 -8.84 -1.30
C PRO A 143 -3.72 -10.15 -1.96
N GLY A 144 -2.79 -11.02 -2.28
CA GLY A 144 -3.10 -12.33 -2.86
C GLY A 144 -3.54 -12.34 -4.32
N GLY A 145 -3.45 -11.19 -5.04
CA GLY A 145 -3.60 -11.16 -6.50
C GLY A 145 -4.98 -10.76 -7.04
N LEU A 146 -5.87 -10.18 -6.22
CA LEU A 146 -7.15 -9.65 -6.69
C LEU A 146 -6.96 -8.21 -7.17
N ILE A 147 -7.13 -7.97 -8.47
CA ILE A 147 -6.92 -6.68 -9.12
C ILE A 147 -8.23 -6.17 -9.71
N PHE A 148 -8.53 -4.91 -9.41
CA PHE A 148 -9.76 -4.25 -9.83
C PHE A 148 -9.42 -3.00 -10.64
N VAL A 149 -10.10 -2.78 -11.77
CA VAL A 149 -9.90 -1.61 -12.63
C VAL A 149 -11.25 -0.97 -12.94
N THR A 150 -11.40 0.31 -12.68
CA THR A 150 -12.64 1.02 -13.01
C THR A 150 -12.77 1.30 -14.50
N ARG A 151 -13.99 1.42 -15.01
CA ARG A 151 -14.24 1.91 -16.37
C ARG A 151 -13.58 3.27 -16.62
N GLY A 152 -13.64 4.17 -15.62
CA GLY A 152 -13.00 5.48 -15.71
C GLY A 152 -11.50 5.40 -15.95
N MET A 153 -10.80 4.42 -15.34
CA MET A 153 -9.39 4.15 -15.61
C MET A 153 -9.18 3.60 -17.02
N LEU A 154 -9.98 2.62 -17.46
CA LEU A 154 -9.86 2.04 -18.79
C LEU A 154 -10.08 3.07 -19.89
N ARG A 155 -10.97 4.05 -19.68
CA ARG A 155 -11.16 5.18 -20.61
C ARG A 155 -9.96 6.12 -20.71
N CYS A 156 -9.02 6.05 -19.76
CA CYS A 156 -7.74 6.76 -19.88
C CYS A 156 -6.72 5.99 -20.72
N CYS A 157 -7.02 4.75 -21.10
CA CYS A 157 -6.18 3.92 -21.95
C CYS A 157 -6.67 4.05 -23.41
N GLU A 158 -5.83 4.56 -24.30
CA GLU A 158 -6.16 4.76 -25.72
C GLU A 158 -5.68 3.59 -26.61
N HIS A 159 -4.89 2.67 -26.02
CA HIS A 159 -4.36 1.49 -26.70
C HIS A 159 -4.06 0.38 -25.68
N GLU A 160 -3.83 -0.84 -26.18
CA GLU A 160 -3.59 -2.02 -25.35
C GLU A 160 -2.38 -1.91 -24.44
N ASP A 161 -1.28 -1.29 -24.90
CA ASP A 161 -0.09 -1.11 -24.07
C ASP A 161 -0.38 -0.24 -22.83
N ALA A 162 -1.32 0.71 -22.92
CA ALA A 162 -1.76 1.51 -21.78
C ALA A 162 -2.56 0.66 -20.78
N VAL A 163 -3.44 -0.23 -21.24
CA VAL A 163 -4.15 -1.19 -20.36
C VAL A 163 -3.15 -2.13 -19.70
N ALA A 164 -2.21 -2.68 -20.48
CA ALA A 164 -1.15 -3.54 -19.95
C ALA A 164 -0.33 -2.82 -18.88
N ALA A 165 -0.05 -1.53 -19.08
CA ALA A 165 0.71 -0.73 -18.12
C ALA A 165 -0.03 -0.51 -16.80
N VAL A 166 -1.35 -0.28 -16.81
CA VAL A 166 -2.17 -0.23 -15.59
C VAL A 166 -2.11 -1.56 -14.86
N LEU A 167 -2.35 -2.68 -15.57
CA LEU A 167 -2.32 -4.01 -14.94
C LEU A 167 -0.93 -4.37 -14.38
N ALA A 168 0.13 -4.04 -15.11
CA ALA A 168 1.50 -4.28 -14.66
C ALA A 168 1.84 -3.47 -13.39
N HIS A 169 1.31 -2.26 -13.26
CA HIS A 169 1.45 -1.43 -12.05
C HIS A 169 0.76 -2.08 -10.84
N GLU A 170 -0.47 -2.56 -11.02
CA GLU A 170 -1.22 -3.25 -9.96
C GLU A 170 -0.57 -4.59 -9.59
N ILE A 171 -0.07 -5.36 -10.57
CA ILE A 171 0.74 -6.57 -10.32
C ILE A 171 2.01 -6.20 -9.54
N GLY A 172 2.62 -5.05 -9.84
CA GLY A 172 3.75 -4.51 -9.07
C GLY A 172 3.43 -4.35 -7.57
N HIS A 173 2.24 -3.83 -7.23
CA HIS A 173 1.79 -3.75 -5.85
C HIS A 173 1.62 -5.13 -5.19
N VAL A 174 1.09 -6.12 -5.93
CA VAL A 174 0.93 -7.49 -5.42
C VAL A 174 2.27 -8.16 -5.18
N GLN A 175 3.17 -8.17 -6.19
CA GLN A 175 4.47 -8.85 -6.09
C GLN A 175 5.36 -8.27 -4.99
N LEU A 176 5.26 -6.97 -4.74
CA LEU A 176 5.99 -6.27 -3.69
C LEU A 176 5.25 -6.27 -2.34
N LYS A 177 4.09 -6.93 -2.27
CA LYS A 177 3.26 -7.08 -1.07
C LYS A 177 2.91 -5.75 -0.38
N HIS A 178 2.74 -4.67 -1.16
CA HIS A 178 2.49 -3.33 -0.63
C HIS A 178 1.23 -3.26 0.23
N GLY A 179 0.19 -4.02 -0.12
CA GLY A 179 -1.04 -4.13 0.68
C GLY A 179 -0.78 -4.69 2.07
N LEU A 180 -0.02 -5.78 2.17
CA LEU A 180 0.37 -6.35 3.47
C LEU A 180 1.25 -5.41 4.27
N GLN A 181 2.28 -4.83 3.63
CA GLN A 181 3.18 -3.87 4.29
C GLN A 181 2.42 -2.65 4.84
N ALA A 182 1.39 -2.17 4.13
CA ALA A 182 0.54 -1.07 4.60
C ALA A 182 -0.30 -1.50 5.81
N ILE A 183 -0.83 -2.72 5.81
CA ILE A 183 -1.58 -3.32 6.93
C ILE A 183 -0.66 -3.49 8.15
N GLU A 184 0.50 -4.10 7.98
CA GLU A 184 1.49 -4.31 9.04
C GLU A 184 1.93 -2.99 9.68
N LYS A 185 2.27 -1.99 8.86
CA LYS A 185 2.69 -0.67 9.34
C LYS A 185 1.62 0.01 10.19
N SER A 186 0.36 -0.04 9.76
CA SER A 186 -0.75 0.57 10.52
C SER A 186 -1.00 -0.18 11.84
N ARG A 187 -0.94 -1.51 11.82
CA ARG A 187 -1.09 -2.34 13.04
C ARG A 187 -0.01 -2.02 14.06
N VAL A 188 1.25 -1.96 13.62
CA VAL A 188 2.37 -1.60 14.48
C VAL A 188 2.18 -0.20 15.08
N THR A 189 1.79 0.77 14.27
CA THR A 189 1.55 2.15 14.74
C THR A 189 0.41 2.18 15.78
N SER A 190 -0.69 1.48 15.54
CA SER A 190 -1.81 1.40 16.48
C SER A 190 -1.42 0.70 17.78
N ALA A 191 -0.68 -0.41 17.71
CA ALA A 191 -0.21 -1.12 18.89
C ALA A 191 0.73 -0.27 19.75
N VAL A 192 1.71 0.41 19.10
CA VAL A 192 2.65 1.31 19.81
C VAL A 192 1.90 2.50 20.43
N THR A 193 0.91 3.05 19.75
CA THR A 193 0.10 4.16 20.28
C THR A 193 -0.71 3.72 21.49
N THR A 194 -1.36 2.55 21.42
CA THR A 194 -2.11 1.98 22.56
C THR A 194 -1.20 1.70 23.74
N LEU A 195 -0.01 1.10 23.50
CA LEU A 195 1.00 0.86 24.53
C LEU A 195 1.49 2.16 25.18
N ALA A 196 1.68 3.24 24.40
CA ALA A 196 2.12 4.52 24.92
C ALA A 196 1.04 5.24 25.74
N ILE A 197 -0.25 5.07 25.40
CA ILE A 197 -1.38 5.67 26.11
C ILE A 197 -1.67 4.89 27.42
N GLU A 198 -1.56 3.57 27.39
CA GLU A 198 -1.88 2.69 28.52
C GLU A 198 -0.66 2.28 29.37
N GLY A 199 0.55 2.67 28.97
CA GLY A 199 1.81 2.30 29.62
C GLY A 199 1.99 2.68 31.09
N GLY A 200 0.93 3.18 31.74
CA GLY A 200 0.84 3.35 33.19
C GLY A 200 0.04 2.27 33.91
N LYS A 201 -0.53 1.27 33.22
CA LYS A 201 -1.36 0.22 33.82
C LYS A 201 -0.74 -1.16 33.53
N SER A 202 -0.77 -2.05 34.53
CA SER A 202 -0.26 -3.42 34.41
C SER A 202 -0.86 -4.13 33.20
N PHE A 203 0.00 -4.73 32.37
CA PHE A 203 -0.40 -5.54 31.22
C PHE A 203 -1.04 -6.84 31.70
N ASP A 204 -2.38 -6.92 31.72
CA ASP A 204 -3.16 -8.12 32.03
C ASP A 204 -3.58 -8.82 30.72
N ARG A 205 -3.87 -10.11 30.80
CA ARG A 205 -4.34 -10.99 29.72
C ARG A 205 -5.56 -10.41 28.98
N LYS A 206 -6.39 -9.62 29.67
CA LYS A 206 -7.53 -8.89 29.08
C LYS A 206 -7.09 -7.84 28.06
N ASN A 207 -5.99 -7.14 28.30
CA ASN A 207 -5.45 -6.11 27.42
C ASN A 207 -4.91 -6.70 26.11
N VAL A 208 -4.38 -7.94 26.15
CA VAL A 208 -3.94 -8.66 24.94
C VAL A 208 -5.13 -9.05 24.06
N VAL A 209 -6.26 -9.48 24.66
CA VAL A 209 -7.49 -9.80 23.92
C VAL A 209 -8.11 -8.55 23.31
N GLU A 210 -8.08 -7.43 24.00
CA GLU A 210 -8.58 -6.14 23.50
C GLU A 210 -7.70 -5.56 22.37
N LEU A 211 -6.38 -5.73 22.50
CA LEU A 211 -5.43 -5.47 21.40
C LEU A 211 -5.76 -6.31 20.17
N THR A 212 -5.99 -7.62 20.33
CA THR A 212 -6.34 -8.52 19.21
C THR A 212 -7.64 -8.07 18.54
N ARG A 213 -8.65 -7.68 19.32
CA ARG A 213 -9.93 -7.14 18.81
C ARG A 213 -9.78 -5.81 18.08
N THR A 214 -8.91 -4.93 18.59
CA THR A 214 -8.53 -3.69 17.93
C THR A 214 -7.84 -3.96 16.58
N PHE A 215 -7.11 -5.07 16.48
CA PHE A 215 -6.49 -5.51 15.23
C PHE A 215 -7.49 -6.01 14.19
N GLU A 216 -8.51 -6.75 14.57
CA GLU A 216 -9.56 -7.22 13.65
C GLU A 216 -10.34 -6.05 13.04
N ASN A 217 -10.65 -5.02 13.83
CA ASN A 217 -11.29 -3.80 13.35
C ASN A 217 -10.37 -2.98 12.42
N SER A 218 -9.05 -3.04 12.63
CA SER A 218 -8.11 -2.23 11.83
C SER A 218 -7.93 -2.72 10.39
N ILE A 219 -8.29 -3.96 10.01
CA ILE A 219 -8.29 -4.39 8.60
C ILE A 219 -9.32 -3.59 7.81
N SER A 220 -10.51 -3.39 8.37
CA SER A 220 -11.56 -2.58 7.75
C SER A 220 -11.14 -1.11 7.60
N ASP A 221 -10.58 -0.52 8.65
CA ASP A 221 -10.16 0.89 8.64
C ASP A 221 -8.98 1.13 7.68
N ILE A 222 -8.04 0.19 7.62
CA ILE A 222 -6.90 0.27 6.70
C ILE A 222 -7.34 0.06 5.27
N THR A 223 -8.26 -0.87 5.01
CA THR A 223 -8.82 -1.08 3.68
C THR A 223 -9.55 0.17 3.21
N ALA A 224 -10.34 0.79 4.09
CA ALA A 224 -10.97 2.07 3.82
C ALA A 224 -9.93 3.18 3.55
N ALA A 225 -8.82 3.20 4.29
CA ALA A 225 -7.73 4.15 4.08
C ALA A 225 -7.01 3.89 2.73
N LEU A 226 -6.73 2.65 2.35
CA LEU A 226 -6.14 2.30 1.05
C LEU A 226 -7.05 2.70 -0.10
N ILE A 227 -8.36 2.42 0.01
CA ILE A 227 -9.37 2.81 -0.99
C ILE A 227 -9.47 4.33 -1.12
N ASN A 228 -9.30 5.10 -0.02
CA ASN A 228 -9.48 6.54 -0.01
C ASN A 228 -8.16 7.32 -0.18
N ASN A 229 -7.03 6.81 0.32
CA ASN A 229 -5.74 7.51 0.40
C ASN A 229 -4.62 6.86 -0.43
N GLY A 230 -4.81 5.59 -0.86
CA GLY A 230 -3.84 4.82 -1.64
C GLY A 230 -2.54 4.46 -0.91
N TYR A 231 -1.54 4.11 -1.68
CA TYR A 231 -0.23 3.70 -1.20
C TYR A 231 0.73 4.88 -0.96
N SER A 232 1.81 4.64 -0.22
CA SER A 232 2.84 5.64 -0.02
C SER A 232 3.57 5.98 -1.33
N ARG A 233 4.11 7.20 -1.44
CA ARG A 233 4.90 7.61 -2.62
C ARG A 233 6.11 6.71 -2.90
N ALA A 234 6.63 6.01 -1.89
CA ALA A 234 7.71 5.03 -2.05
C ALA A 234 7.19 3.79 -2.76
N PHE A 235 6.09 3.20 -2.28
CA PHE A 235 5.43 2.05 -2.88
C PHE A 235 5.01 2.29 -4.32
N GLU A 236 4.49 3.49 -4.61
CA GLU A 236 4.15 3.89 -5.97
C GLU A 236 5.34 3.87 -6.92
N ARG A 237 6.49 4.41 -6.48
CA ARG A 237 7.72 4.38 -7.29
C ARG A 237 8.23 2.96 -7.49
N GLU A 238 8.07 2.09 -6.52
CA GLU A 238 8.46 0.69 -6.63
C GLU A 238 7.53 -0.07 -7.58
N ALA A 239 6.22 0.15 -7.52
CA ALA A 239 5.24 -0.40 -8.44
C ALA A 239 5.46 0.09 -9.89
N ASP A 240 5.77 1.38 -10.08
CA ASP A 240 6.12 1.93 -11.38
C ASP A 240 7.36 1.27 -12.00
N LYS A 241 8.40 1.01 -11.19
CA LYS A 241 9.60 0.29 -11.63
C LYS A 241 9.30 -1.18 -12.00
N ALA A 242 8.50 -1.85 -11.17
CA ALA A 242 8.06 -3.20 -11.41
C ALA A 242 7.26 -3.30 -12.71
N ALA A 243 6.32 -2.37 -12.92
CA ALA A 243 5.53 -2.28 -14.15
C ALA A 243 6.40 -2.16 -15.40
N VAL A 244 7.40 -1.26 -15.40
CA VAL A 244 8.33 -1.11 -16.52
C VAL A 244 9.07 -2.41 -16.82
N LYS A 245 9.50 -3.16 -15.78
CA LYS A 245 10.18 -4.44 -15.94
C LYS A 245 9.24 -5.50 -16.54
N ILE A 246 8.04 -5.65 -15.98
CA ILE A 246 7.03 -6.60 -16.46
C ILE A 246 6.71 -6.34 -17.93
N LEU A 247 6.41 -5.09 -18.30
CA LEU A 247 6.07 -4.73 -19.67
C LEU A 247 7.19 -5.05 -20.66
N LYS A 248 8.44 -4.72 -20.32
CA LYS A 248 9.61 -5.05 -21.13
C LYS A 248 9.78 -6.57 -21.34
N ASN A 249 9.54 -7.36 -20.29
CA ASN A 249 9.69 -8.82 -20.33
C ASN A 249 8.70 -9.48 -21.31
N VAL A 250 7.50 -8.92 -21.49
CA VAL A 250 6.49 -9.46 -22.40
C VAL A 250 6.37 -8.69 -23.72
N GLY A 251 7.26 -7.71 -23.95
CA GLY A 251 7.29 -6.95 -25.20
C GLY A 251 6.19 -5.90 -25.35
N TYR A 252 5.54 -5.45 -24.25
CA TYR A 252 4.69 -4.26 -24.23
C TYR A 252 5.53 -3.00 -24.09
N ASP A 253 5.04 -1.88 -24.69
CA ASP A 253 5.71 -0.60 -24.57
C ASP A 253 5.48 0.01 -23.17
N PRO A 254 6.53 0.18 -22.33
CA PRO A 254 6.39 0.79 -21.03
C PRO A 254 5.98 2.28 -21.09
N ASN A 255 6.09 2.95 -22.26
CA ASN A 255 5.56 4.29 -22.44
C ASN A 255 4.03 4.32 -22.36
N GLY A 256 3.33 3.19 -22.53
CA GLY A 256 1.89 3.08 -22.31
C GLY A 256 1.45 3.59 -20.93
N LEU A 257 2.32 3.46 -19.88
CA LEU A 257 2.05 4.04 -18.56
C LEU A 257 2.13 5.58 -18.58
N VAL A 258 3.07 6.14 -19.35
CA VAL A 258 3.20 7.60 -19.54
C VAL A 258 2.03 8.14 -20.34
N ASP A 259 1.59 7.42 -21.37
CA ASP A 259 0.48 7.83 -22.24
C ASP A 259 -0.84 7.85 -21.44
N MET A 260 -1.12 6.80 -20.69
CA MET A 260 -2.27 6.74 -19.77
C MET A 260 -2.25 7.89 -18.75
N LEU A 261 -1.11 8.18 -18.13
CA LEU A 261 -0.97 9.28 -17.18
C LEU A 261 -1.16 10.67 -17.82
N ASN A 262 -0.78 10.85 -19.09
CA ASN A 262 -1.02 12.09 -19.81
C ASN A 262 -2.52 12.29 -20.10
N VAL A 263 -3.24 11.26 -20.56
CA VAL A 263 -4.69 11.30 -20.75
C VAL A 263 -5.40 11.58 -19.42
N MET A 264 -5.00 10.88 -18.37
CA MET A 264 -5.53 11.07 -17.02
C MET A 264 -5.36 12.53 -16.56
N LYS A 265 -4.16 13.11 -16.73
CA LYS A 265 -3.88 14.50 -16.35
C LYS A 265 -4.88 15.49 -16.97
N GLY A 266 -5.33 15.25 -18.21
CA GLY A 266 -6.32 16.07 -18.87
C GLY A 266 -7.76 15.85 -18.39
N ARG A 267 -8.05 14.71 -17.78
CA ARG A 267 -9.40 14.31 -17.31
C ARG A 267 -9.64 14.54 -15.83
N LEU A 268 -8.60 14.68 -15.02
CA LEU A 268 -8.73 14.93 -13.58
C LEU A 268 -9.36 16.30 -13.34
N LYS A 269 -10.49 16.31 -12.62
CA LYS A 269 -11.17 17.54 -12.20
C LYS A 269 -10.74 17.92 -10.76
N PRO A 270 -10.46 19.21 -10.49
CA PRO A 270 -10.18 19.66 -9.14
C PRO A 270 -11.32 19.30 -8.18
N GLY A 271 -10.99 18.68 -7.03
CA GLY A 271 -11.95 18.41 -5.95
C GLY A 271 -12.73 17.08 -6.05
N ARG A 272 -12.57 16.27 -7.11
CA ARG A 272 -13.12 14.91 -7.13
C ARG A 272 -12.24 13.91 -6.37
N LEU A 273 -12.88 12.84 -5.87
CA LEU A 273 -12.23 11.65 -5.31
C LEU A 273 -11.66 10.82 -6.47
N ASP A 274 -10.55 11.29 -7.03
CA ASP A 274 -9.92 10.66 -8.18
C ASP A 274 -8.56 10.05 -7.81
N PHE A 275 -7.95 9.34 -8.74
CA PHE A 275 -6.64 8.72 -8.69
C PHE A 275 -5.55 9.55 -7.97
N ALA A 276 -5.59 10.88 -8.05
CA ALA A 276 -4.65 11.76 -7.35
C ALA A 276 -4.75 11.71 -5.80
N ARG A 277 -5.78 11.09 -5.23
CA ARG A 277 -5.87 10.84 -3.78
C ARG A 277 -5.23 9.51 -3.41
N THR A 278 -5.33 8.52 -4.28
CA THR A 278 -4.79 7.17 -4.06
C THR A 278 -3.39 7.00 -4.61
N HIS A 279 -2.97 7.86 -5.55
CA HIS A 279 -1.64 7.82 -6.17
C HIS A 279 -1.03 9.22 -6.28
N PRO A 280 0.30 9.37 -6.38
CA PRO A 280 0.94 10.67 -6.61
C PRO A 280 0.47 11.33 -7.91
N PRO A 281 0.49 12.67 -8.00
CA PRO A 281 0.08 13.41 -9.19
C PRO A 281 0.77 12.91 -10.46
N PRO A 282 0.04 12.75 -11.59
CA PRO A 282 0.57 12.23 -12.85
C PRO A 282 1.86 12.89 -13.32
N ALA A 283 1.98 14.22 -13.18
CA ALA A 283 3.18 14.96 -13.60
C ALA A 283 4.47 14.48 -12.90
N ILE A 284 4.39 14.16 -11.61
CA ILE A 284 5.54 13.67 -10.82
C ILE A 284 5.90 12.25 -11.28
N ARG A 285 4.91 11.38 -11.49
CA ARG A 285 5.11 10.01 -11.96
C ARG A 285 5.71 9.99 -13.37
N ILE A 286 5.17 10.80 -14.30
CA ILE A 286 5.68 10.89 -15.68
C ILE A 286 7.16 11.25 -15.71
N ALA A 287 7.59 12.25 -14.91
CA ALA A 287 9.00 12.65 -14.88
C ALA A 287 9.91 11.51 -14.39
N ALA A 288 9.50 10.79 -13.34
CA ALA A 288 10.24 9.65 -12.80
C ALA A 288 10.26 8.46 -13.79
N LEU A 289 9.12 8.14 -14.40
CA LEU A 289 8.97 7.05 -15.36
C LEU A 289 9.84 7.27 -16.59
N ARG A 290 9.83 8.46 -17.21
CA ARG A 290 10.68 8.77 -18.37
C ARG A 290 12.15 8.54 -18.09
N LYS A 291 12.63 8.94 -16.90
CA LYS A 291 14.00 8.65 -16.45
C LYS A 291 14.26 7.15 -16.32
N HIS A 292 13.29 6.39 -15.82
CA HIS A 292 13.42 4.97 -15.55
C HIS A 292 13.27 4.10 -16.81
N ILE A 293 12.35 4.45 -17.70
CA ILE A 293 12.16 3.79 -19.01
C ILE A 293 13.40 3.99 -19.88
N GLY A 294 14.00 5.19 -19.84
CA GLY A 294 15.15 5.55 -20.65
C GLY A 294 14.81 5.61 -22.15
N ARG A 295 15.80 5.31 -22.98
CA ARG A 295 15.58 5.14 -24.43
C ARG A 295 15.05 3.73 -24.68
N TYR A 296 13.74 3.58 -24.78
CA TYR A 296 13.12 2.32 -25.15
C TYR A 296 12.81 2.32 -26.65
N SER A 297 13.46 1.40 -27.36
CA SER A 297 13.25 1.17 -28.79
C SER A 297 12.58 -0.19 -29.04
N GLY A 298 11.60 -0.53 -28.20
CA GLY A 298 10.85 -1.78 -28.33
C GLY A 298 10.06 -1.87 -29.63
N VAL A 299 9.56 -3.05 -29.92
CA VAL A 299 8.78 -3.35 -31.11
C VAL A 299 7.56 -2.44 -31.14
N LYS A 300 7.45 -1.56 -32.14
CA LYS A 300 6.22 -0.84 -32.44
C LYS A 300 5.17 -1.85 -32.92
N THR A 301 4.48 -2.49 -32.00
CA THR A 301 3.45 -3.48 -32.31
C THR A 301 2.07 -2.85 -32.37
N SER A 302 1.92 -1.84 -33.23
CA SER A 302 0.61 -1.27 -33.52
C SER A 302 -0.29 -2.19 -34.36
N GLY A 303 0.24 -3.28 -34.93
CA GLY A 303 -0.50 -4.17 -35.82
C GLY A 303 -1.75 -4.79 -35.20
N PRO A 304 -1.68 -5.96 -34.54
CA PRO A 304 -2.88 -6.66 -34.07
C PRO A 304 -3.43 -6.16 -32.73
N ARG A 305 -2.66 -5.39 -31.93
CA ARG A 305 -3.07 -4.93 -30.60
C ARG A 305 -4.16 -3.88 -30.66
N GLN A 306 -4.03 -2.88 -31.50
CA GLN A 306 -5.00 -1.80 -31.60
C GLN A 306 -6.40 -2.28 -32.07
N PRO A 307 -6.56 -3.10 -33.12
CA PRO A 307 -7.86 -3.64 -33.50
C PRO A 307 -8.54 -4.44 -32.38
N ARG A 308 -7.81 -5.31 -31.67
CA ARG A 308 -8.41 -6.10 -30.58
C ARG A 308 -8.75 -5.24 -29.35
N PHE A 309 -7.95 -4.22 -29.03
CA PHE A 309 -8.27 -3.24 -28.01
C PHE A 309 -9.56 -2.49 -28.37
N MET A 310 -9.68 -1.97 -29.59
CA MET A 310 -10.88 -1.26 -30.03
C MET A 310 -12.11 -2.16 -30.01
N ALA A 311 -11.99 -3.41 -30.44
CA ALA A 311 -13.12 -4.36 -30.43
C ALA A 311 -13.70 -4.58 -29.02
N VAL A 312 -12.89 -4.44 -27.97
CA VAL A 312 -13.27 -4.69 -26.58
C VAL A 312 -13.62 -3.42 -25.82
N PHE A 313 -12.85 -2.35 -25.98
CA PHE A 313 -12.90 -1.18 -25.10
C PHE A 313 -13.47 0.09 -25.73
N GLN A 314 -13.78 0.13 -27.04
CA GLN A 314 -14.31 1.33 -27.68
C GLN A 314 -15.61 1.88 -27.04
N ASN A 315 -16.40 1.02 -26.39
CA ASN A 315 -17.68 1.35 -25.77
C ASN A 315 -17.71 1.17 -24.25
N ILE A 316 -16.55 1.19 -23.58
CA ILE A 316 -16.47 0.97 -22.15
C ILE A 316 -16.72 2.23 -21.29
#